data_b6fbcad9edc77b0c198f6331d196c325
#
_entry.id   b6fbcad9edc77b0c198f6331d196c325
#
_cell.length_a   1.000
_cell.length_b   1.000
_cell.length_c   1.000
_cell.angle_alpha   90.00
_cell.angle_beta   90.00
_cell.angle_gamma   90.00
#
_symmetry.space_group_name_H-M   'P 1'
#
loop_
_entity.id
_entity.type
_entity.pdbx_description
1 polymer ?
#
loop_
_entity_poly.entity_id
_entity_poly.type
_entity_poly.pdbx_seq_one_letter_code
_entity_poly.pdbx_strand_id
1 'polypeptide(L)'
;MSDLTQKKCMPCEGGVLPFDTSEIHKYQKKVDGWDILQDAKKKFFLNKRFNFNNFIESQEFINKVGEISEDEGHHPDISFGWGYAEIKITTHAIEGLSENDFILAAKIDHLA
;
A
#
# COMPACT_ATOMS: atom_id res chain seq x y z
N MET A 1 4.11 8.41 15.06
CA MET A 1 3.32 7.21 14.69
C MET A 1 2.07 7.64 13.96
N SER A 2 1.76 6.94 12.89
CA SER A 2 0.59 7.29 12.09
C SER A 2 -0.70 6.81 12.75
N ASP A 3 -1.74 7.65 12.72
CA ASP A 3 -3.08 7.27 13.16
C ASP A 3 -3.82 6.42 12.10
N LEU A 4 -3.22 6.25 10.93
CA LEU A 4 -3.83 5.49 9.82
C LEU A 4 -4.05 4.02 10.18
N THR A 5 -3.21 3.45 11.05
CA THR A 5 -3.38 2.05 11.49
C THR A 5 -4.68 1.81 12.24
N GLN A 6 -5.29 2.87 12.77
CA GLN A 6 -6.56 2.79 13.49
C GLN A 6 -7.77 2.97 12.58
N LYS A 7 -7.55 3.33 11.33
CA LYS A 7 -8.62 3.54 10.35
C LYS A 7 -8.86 2.25 9.57
N LYS A 8 -10.04 2.17 8.98
CA LYS A 8 -10.42 1.07 8.12
C LYS A 8 -10.62 1.57 6.69
N CYS A 9 -10.20 0.78 5.72
CA CYS A 9 -10.44 1.11 4.32
C CYS A 9 -11.93 1.14 4.04
N MET A 10 -12.38 2.18 3.35
CA MET A 10 -13.77 2.34 2.95
C MET A 10 -13.92 1.88 1.51
N PRO A 11 -15.10 1.36 1.13
CA PRO A 11 -15.31 1.00 -0.28
C PRO A 11 -15.04 2.19 -1.19
N CYS A 12 -14.24 1.95 -2.24
CA CYS A 12 -13.95 2.96 -3.24
C CYS A 12 -14.88 2.76 -4.43
N GLU A 13 -15.73 3.77 -4.68
CA GLU A 13 -16.63 3.75 -5.82
C GLU A 13 -16.08 4.67 -6.90
N GLY A 14 -16.36 4.33 -8.16
CA GLY A 14 -16.00 5.18 -9.27
C GLY A 14 -16.69 6.54 -9.13
N GLY A 15 -16.03 7.60 -9.59
CA GLY A 15 -16.54 8.96 -9.46
C GLY A 15 -15.93 9.75 -8.30
N VAL A 16 -15.28 9.08 -7.36
CA VAL A 16 -14.47 9.77 -6.36
C VAL A 16 -13.18 10.19 -7.02
N LEU A 17 -12.75 11.44 -6.80
CA LEU A 17 -11.50 11.92 -7.39
C LEU A 17 -10.29 11.37 -6.63
N PRO A 18 -9.24 10.96 -7.36
CA PRO A 18 -8.00 10.57 -6.70
C PRO A 18 -7.35 11.78 -6.03
N PHE A 19 -6.47 11.51 -5.06
CA PHE A 19 -5.70 12.56 -4.41
C PHE A 19 -4.87 13.33 -5.44
N ASP A 20 -4.80 14.65 -5.27
CA ASP A 20 -3.86 15.48 -6.02
C ASP A 20 -2.46 15.36 -5.41
N THR A 21 -1.47 15.96 -6.08
CA THR A 21 -0.07 15.88 -5.64
C THR A 21 0.13 16.38 -4.22
N SER A 22 -0.58 17.42 -3.85
CA SER A 22 -0.48 18.03 -2.52
C SER A 22 -0.95 17.07 -1.44
N GLU A 23 -2.09 16.41 -1.66
CA GLU A 23 -2.63 15.42 -0.73
C GLU A 23 -1.74 14.19 -0.65
N ILE A 24 -1.20 13.74 -1.77
CA ILE A 24 -0.28 12.61 -1.82
C ILE A 24 0.93 12.87 -0.93
N HIS A 25 1.55 14.04 -1.07
CA HIS A 25 2.72 14.39 -0.26
C HIS A 25 2.38 14.52 1.22
N LYS A 26 1.21 15.06 1.53
CA LYS A 26 0.74 15.15 2.90
C LYS A 26 0.63 13.77 3.56
N TYR A 27 0.04 12.81 2.84
CA TYR A 27 -0.15 11.47 3.36
C TYR A 27 1.14 10.65 3.35
N GLN A 28 2.04 10.90 2.41
CA GLN A 28 3.32 10.21 2.36
C GLN A 28 4.10 10.36 3.67
N LYS A 29 3.96 11.49 4.33
CA LYS A 29 4.62 11.75 5.62
C LYS A 29 4.06 10.90 6.76
N LYS A 30 2.90 10.29 6.56
CA LYS A 30 2.24 9.46 7.57
C LYS A 30 2.61 7.99 7.48
N VAL A 31 3.34 7.61 6.44
CA VAL A 31 3.82 6.24 6.24
C VAL A 31 5.34 6.27 6.09
N ASP A 32 5.99 5.11 6.23
CA ASP A 32 7.44 5.04 6.29
C ASP A 32 8.01 4.28 5.10
N GLY A 33 8.86 4.97 4.32
CA GLY A 33 9.63 4.32 3.26
C GLY A 33 8.85 3.95 2.01
N TRP A 34 7.66 4.49 1.81
CA TRP A 34 6.89 4.25 0.60
C TRP A 34 7.23 5.26 -0.48
N ASP A 35 7.59 4.78 -1.66
CA ASP A 35 7.84 5.62 -2.82
C ASP A 35 6.52 5.89 -3.53
N ILE A 36 6.40 7.10 -4.08
CA ILE A 36 5.25 7.47 -4.91
C ILE A 36 5.73 7.46 -6.35
N LEU A 37 5.19 6.54 -7.13
CA LEU A 37 5.60 6.32 -8.52
C LEU A 37 4.41 6.50 -9.45
N GLN A 38 4.68 6.59 -10.74
CA GLN A 38 3.65 6.67 -11.77
C GLN A 38 3.83 5.52 -12.76
N ASP A 39 2.71 4.96 -13.21
CA ASP A 39 2.74 3.91 -14.24
C ASP A 39 2.86 4.55 -15.63
N ALA A 40 2.79 3.71 -16.68
CA ALA A 40 2.91 4.16 -18.07
C ALA A 40 1.82 5.18 -18.46
N LYS A 41 0.70 5.18 -17.76
CA LYS A 41 -0.42 6.10 -17.99
C LYS A 41 -0.38 7.29 -17.04
N LYS A 42 0.73 7.48 -16.32
CA LYS A 42 0.96 8.55 -15.35
C LYS A 42 0.04 8.50 -14.13
N LYS A 43 -0.47 7.32 -13.80
CA LYS A 43 -1.30 7.13 -12.62
C LYS A 43 -0.42 6.78 -11.43
N PHE A 44 -0.71 7.39 -10.28
CA PHE A 44 0.12 7.22 -9.10
C PHE A 44 -0.13 5.90 -8.38
N PHE A 45 0.92 5.32 -7.84
CA PHE A 45 0.85 4.18 -6.94
C PHE A 45 1.94 4.27 -5.88
N LEU A 46 1.72 3.57 -4.76
CA LEU A 46 2.72 3.43 -3.70
C LEU A 46 3.53 2.18 -3.95
N ASN A 47 4.82 2.22 -3.66
CA ASN A 47 5.69 1.07 -3.83
C ASN A 47 6.70 1.00 -2.68
N LYS A 48 6.89 -0.20 -2.12
CA LYS A 48 7.90 -0.39 -1.09
C LYS A 48 8.48 -1.80 -1.17
N ARG A 49 9.78 -1.90 -1.00
CA ARG A 49 10.49 -3.17 -0.93
C ARG A 49 10.90 -3.45 0.51
N PHE A 50 10.59 -4.65 0.97
CA PHE A 50 10.97 -5.14 2.30
C PHE A 50 12.03 -6.22 2.12
N ASN A 51 13.03 -6.24 2.99
CA ASN A 51 14.12 -7.20 2.91
C ASN A 51 14.07 -8.17 4.10
N PHE A 52 14.37 -9.43 3.83
CA PHE A 52 14.31 -10.50 4.82
C PHE A 52 15.57 -11.38 4.70
N ASN A 53 15.73 -12.28 5.65
CA ASN A 53 16.93 -13.13 5.70
C ASN A 53 16.87 -14.34 4.77
N ASN A 54 15.65 -14.74 4.38
CA ASN A 54 15.47 -15.95 3.55
C ASN A 54 14.08 -15.96 2.91
N PHE A 55 13.79 -17.02 2.17
CA PHE A 55 12.52 -17.15 1.44
C PHE A 55 11.32 -17.32 2.39
N ILE A 56 11.50 -18.11 3.43
CA ILE A 56 10.41 -18.39 4.38
C ILE A 56 9.94 -17.11 5.06
N GLU A 57 10.88 -16.24 5.46
CA GLU A 57 10.51 -14.97 6.09
C GLU A 57 9.75 -14.07 5.12
N SER A 58 10.17 -14.03 3.86
CA SER A 58 9.44 -13.28 2.83
C SER A 58 8.02 -13.81 2.67
N GLN A 59 7.87 -15.13 2.61
CA GLN A 59 6.58 -15.78 2.43
C GLN A 59 5.66 -15.54 3.63
N GLU A 60 6.17 -15.63 4.84
CA GLU A 60 5.38 -15.38 6.04
C GLU A 60 4.86 -13.94 6.07
N PHE A 61 5.70 -12.99 5.69
CA PHE A 61 5.31 -11.59 5.59
C PHE A 61 4.17 -11.41 4.59
N ILE A 62 4.31 -12.01 3.41
CA ILE A 62 3.30 -11.90 2.35
C ILE A 62 1.97 -12.53 2.77
N ASN A 63 2.00 -13.64 3.52
CA ASN A 63 0.78 -14.24 4.04
C ASN A 63 0.03 -13.29 4.97
N LYS A 64 0.76 -12.55 5.81
CA LYS A 64 0.17 -11.55 6.71
C LYS A 64 -0.38 -10.36 5.93
N VAL A 65 0.33 -9.91 4.89
CA VAL A 65 -0.14 -8.85 4.02
C VAL A 65 -1.45 -9.26 3.35
N GLY A 66 -1.53 -10.51 2.89
CA GLY A 66 -2.75 -11.03 2.28
C GLY A 66 -3.93 -11.02 3.22
N GLU A 67 -3.73 -11.44 4.46
CA GLU A 67 -4.79 -11.43 5.47
C GLU A 67 -5.33 -10.03 5.72
N ILE A 68 -4.44 -9.04 5.89
CA ILE A 68 -4.84 -7.65 6.08
C ILE A 68 -5.57 -7.11 4.87
N SER A 69 -5.08 -7.42 3.69
CA SER A 69 -5.67 -6.97 2.43
C SER A 69 -7.11 -7.46 2.28
N GLU A 70 -7.35 -8.72 2.64
CA GLU A 70 -8.70 -9.28 2.62
C GLU A 70 -9.59 -8.63 3.66
N ASP A 71 -9.09 -8.41 4.87
CA ASP A 71 -9.85 -7.76 5.92
C ASP A 71 -10.25 -6.33 5.55
N GLU A 72 -9.36 -5.62 4.87
CA GLU A 72 -9.60 -4.23 4.48
C GLU A 72 -10.36 -4.11 3.16
N GLY A 73 -10.50 -5.20 2.41
CA GLY A 73 -11.13 -5.16 1.10
C GLY A 73 -10.34 -4.32 0.09
N HIS A 74 -9.03 -4.23 0.26
CA HIS A 74 -8.16 -3.44 -0.62
C HIS A 74 -6.92 -4.25 -0.93
N HIS A 75 -6.71 -4.59 -2.19
CA HIS A 75 -5.74 -5.61 -2.59
C HIS A 75 -4.56 -5.01 -3.34
N PRO A 76 -3.34 -5.14 -2.79
CA PRO A 76 -2.12 -4.68 -3.46
C PRO A 76 -1.65 -5.70 -4.49
N ASP A 77 -0.75 -5.28 -5.36
CA ASP A 77 0.03 -6.21 -6.17
C ASP A 77 1.27 -6.58 -5.38
N ILE A 78 1.57 -7.87 -5.33
CA ILE A 78 2.64 -8.41 -4.50
C ILE A 78 3.60 -9.21 -5.35
N SER A 79 4.89 -8.96 -5.12
CA SER A 79 5.98 -9.74 -5.71
C SER A 79 6.92 -10.12 -4.59
N PHE A 80 7.38 -11.35 -4.52
CA PHE A 80 8.33 -11.74 -3.49
C PHE A 80 9.23 -12.88 -3.96
N GLY A 81 10.33 -13.05 -3.26
CA GLY A 81 11.28 -14.10 -3.54
C GLY A 81 12.20 -14.29 -2.36
N TRP A 82 13.36 -14.90 -2.60
CA TRP A 82 14.32 -15.15 -1.53
C TRP A 82 14.83 -13.81 -0.99
N GLY A 83 14.50 -13.53 0.25
CA GLY A 83 15.02 -12.36 0.95
C GLY A 83 14.35 -11.03 0.64
N TYR A 84 13.24 -11.00 -0.10
CA TYR A 84 12.56 -9.75 -0.39
C TYR A 84 11.06 -9.92 -0.62
N ALA A 85 10.33 -8.82 -0.42
CA ALA A 85 8.94 -8.67 -0.83
C ALA A 85 8.74 -7.25 -1.33
N GLU A 86 8.04 -7.07 -2.43
CA GLU A 86 7.73 -5.77 -2.99
C GLU A 86 6.22 -5.60 -3.09
N ILE A 87 5.72 -4.50 -2.58
CA ILE A 87 4.29 -4.24 -2.47
C ILE A 87 3.95 -2.98 -3.28
N LYS A 88 2.97 -3.09 -4.16
CA LYS A 88 2.47 -1.99 -4.97
C LYS A 88 1.00 -1.77 -4.62
N ILE A 89 0.65 -0.54 -4.21
CA ILE A 89 -0.70 -0.21 -3.78
C ILE A 89 -1.26 0.95 -4.60
N THR A 90 -2.45 0.77 -5.15
CA THR A 90 -3.18 1.84 -5.82
C THR A 90 -4.67 1.52 -5.76
N THR A 91 -5.53 2.50 -6.04
CA THR A 91 -6.96 2.29 -6.09
C THR A 91 -7.42 2.33 -7.54
N HIS A 92 -7.64 1.14 -8.12
CA HIS A 92 -7.97 1.02 -9.55
C HIS A 92 -9.29 1.72 -9.90
N ALA A 93 -10.27 1.68 -9.02
CA ALA A 93 -11.59 2.25 -9.29
C ALA A 93 -11.55 3.75 -9.57
N ILE A 94 -10.56 4.47 -9.05
CA ILE A 94 -10.42 5.91 -9.24
C ILE A 94 -9.14 6.26 -10.02
N GLU A 95 -8.40 5.24 -10.46
CA GLU A 95 -7.17 5.39 -11.25
C GLU A 95 -6.11 6.26 -10.58
N GLY A 96 -5.91 6.07 -9.28
CA GLY A 96 -4.92 6.83 -8.53
C GLY A 96 -4.95 6.48 -7.05
N LEU A 97 -4.48 7.41 -6.22
CA LEU A 97 -4.36 7.20 -4.78
C LEU A 97 -5.51 7.83 -4.00
N SER A 98 -5.85 7.20 -2.90
CA SER A 98 -6.84 7.68 -1.93
C SER A 98 -6.29 7.41 -0.53
N GLU A 99 -7.03 7.83 0.49
CA GLU A 99 -6.64 7.53 1.87
C GLU A 99 -6.51 6.02 2.10
N ASN A 100 -7.33 5.21 1.43
CA ASN A 100 -7.27 3.75 1.59
C ASN A 100 -5.89 3.17 1.29
N ASP A 101 -5.21 3.71 0.28
CA ASP A 101 -3.87 3.22 -0.07
C ASP A 101 -2.89 3.46 1.07
N PHE A 102 -2.98 4.62 1.70
CA PHE A 102 -2.10 4.97 2.82
C PHE A 102 -2.47 4.22 4.10
N ILE A 103 -3.76 3.95 4.30
CA ILE A 103 -4.21 3.12 5.42
C ILE A 103 -3.60 1.72 5.31
N LEU A 104 -3.70 1.12 4.13
CA LEU A 104 -3.14 -0.22 3.90
C LEU A 104 -1.62 -0.20 4.06
N ALA A 105 -0.95 0.82 3.49
CA ALA A 105 0.50 0.96 3.63
C ALA A 105 0.93 1.04 5.09
N ALA A 106 0.23 1.83 5.91
CA ALA A 106 0.54 1.96 7.33
C ALA A 106 0.35 0.64 8.08
N LYS A 107 -0.69 -0.11 7.75
CA LYS A 107 -0.95 -1.41 8.39
C LYS A 107 0.10 -2.44 7.98
N ILE A 108 0.53 -2.42 6.73
CA ILE A 108 1.60 -3.30 6.27
C ILE A 108 2.92 -2.97 6.99
N ASP A 109 3.23 -1.68 7.15
CA ASP A 109 4.43 -1.26 7.89
C ASP A 109 4.44 -1.79 9.32
N HIS A 110 3.27 -1.87 9.93
CA HIS A 110 3.15 -2.36 11.30
C HIS A 110 3.47 -3.85 11.43
N LEU A 111 3.40 -4.61 10.34
CA LEU A 111 3.74 -6.03 10.31
C LEU A 111 5.24 -6.30 10.24
N ALA A 112 5.98 -5.36 9.70
CA ALA A 112 7.41 -5.54 9.44
C ALA A 112 8.26 -5.28 10.68
#